data_d1f68f6d0bc7e0b4d38b7d5af48fdf8e
#
_entry.id   d1f68f6d0bc7e0b4d38b7d5af48fdf8e
#
_cell.length_a   1.000
_cell.length_b   1.000
_cell.length_c   1.000
_cell.angle_alpha   90.00
_cell.angle_beta   90.00
_cell.angle_gamma   90.00
#
_symmetry.space_group_name_H-M   'P 1'
#
loop_
_entity.id
_entity.type
_entity.pdbx_description
1 polymer ?
#
loop_
_entity_poly.entity_id
_entity_poly.type
_entity_poly.pdbx_seq_one_letter_code
_entity_poly.pdbx_strand_id
1 'polypeptide(L)'
;MAACVLGLLGAAAPDGLALTAREVLVVANAAVPDSVAIAQLYARTRGIDANQILLLKLSGGTDISREDYETQVLDPIRKALTQRKLDSQIRCICTIHGVPYRVASPAGDADEALLKAARTDLTRMHYQLVIDYKLLGTVARDFPGPRTTGLEPLGSLFAASMEAPKEPLPKISAVIGDIRKLLAAKQGELAKIADADHQKTAQRQLMAMHMELEGPQGLIDYIRACNPEGAPDTQDLEKQLRDASQALLAAQRQKLSPETLTAAMAAMRGTSGLMGAISYLETLTDRLSQMLVMYKSGAALDSELALLHWKEYSLRGPAKNPLNWQTKLPAGAKLEPTLMVSRLDGPGKVNVERMIVASMVAELKGLTGNCYIDSGGPDRVALQVRTEYDAKLTALATFLQQHSKVKVVLDTRPTLFEKDSCPDAALYVGWYSLQKYIDAFKWNTGAVGWHVASWEAVHLRDPQTQEWCPMMIRSGVAATIGAVAEPLLAAFPEPNEFMPLLMTGKYTIAECYWRTVPHSSWQMMLLADPLYNPFKTNPQVQVKNLPPGLAP
;
A
#
# COMPACT_ATOMS: atom_id res chain seq x y z
N MET A 1 -17.98 -7.78 56.62
CA MET A 1 -16.65 -7.79 56.01
C MET A 1 -16.84 -7.75 54.50
N ALA A 2 -16.73 -6.59 53.90
CA ALA A 2 -16.86 -6.41 52.46
C ALA A 2 -15.43 -6.33 51.88
N ALA A 3 -15.08 -7.26 51.01
CA ALA A 3 -13.81 -7.28 50.31
C ALA A 3 -13.98 -6.46 49.00
N CYS A 4 -13.31 -5.31 48.95
CA CYS A 4 -13.16 -4.53 47.73
C CYS A 4 -12.26 -5.28 46.74
N VAL A 5 -12.85 -5.73 45.63
CA VAL A 5 -12.10 -6.12 44.45
C VAL A 5 -11.82 -4.84 43.65
N LEU A 6 -10.61 -4.32 43.77
CA LEU A 6 -10.10 -3.30 42.86
C LEU A 6 -9.73 -3.98 41.54
N GLY A 7 -10.62 -3.86 40.56
CA GLY A 7 -10.30 -4.18 39.18
C GLY A 7 -9.30 -3.16 38.62
N LEU A 8 -8.10 -3.63 38.27
CA LEU A 8 -7.16 -2.91 37.44
C LEU A 8 -7.74 -2.84 36.02
N LEU A 9 -8.48 -1.79 35.75
CA LEU A 9 -8.83 -1.37 34.41
C LEU A 9 -7.53 -0.88 33.75
N GLY A 10 -7.04 -1.64 32.77
CA GLY A 10 -6.05 -1.16 31.84
C GLY A 10 -6.55 0.15 31.23
N ALA A 11 -5.76 1.23 31.39
CA ALA A 11 -6.12 2.55 30.90
C ALA A 11 -6.20 2.52 29.36
N ALA A 12 -7.38 2.27 28.82
CA ALA A 12 -7.75 2.80 27.52
C ALA A 12 -7.66 4.34 27.64
N ALA A 13 -7.03 4.98 26.67
CA ALA A 13 -7.00 6.45 26.62
C ALA A 13 -8.44 6.98 26.73
N PRO A 14 -8.66 8.06 27.47
CA PRO A 14 -10.01 8.60 27.63
C PRO A 14 -10.56 9.00 26.26
N ASP A 15 -11.70 8.45 25.90
CA ASP A 15 -12.43 8.79 24.69
C ASP A 15 -12.69 10.31 24.64
N GLY A 16 -12.23 10.97 23.58
CA GLY A 16 -12.86 12.18 23.11
C GLY A 16 -12.18 13.53 23.27
N LEU A 17 -10.92 13.64 23.73
CA LEU A 17 -10.22 14.92 23.72
C LEU A 17 -9.14 14.97 22.64
N ALA A 18 -9.23 15.98 21.74
CA ALA A 18 -8.22 16.24 20.74
C ALA A 18 -6.84 16.41 21.37
N LEU A 19 -5.80 15.96 20.66
CA LEU A 19 -4.40 16.08 21.09
C LEU A 19 -4.06 17.52 21.47
N THR A 20 -3.40 17.69 22.62
CA THR A 20 -3.03 18.98 23.18
C THR A 20 -1.51 19.17 23.23
N ALA A 21 -1.06 20.41 23.38
CA ALA A 21 0.36 20.74 23.52
C ALA A 21 1.06 20.00 24.68
N ARG A 22 0.33 19.68 25.75
CA ARG A 22 0.87 18.94 26.90
C ARG A 22 1.21 17.48 26.59
N GLU A 23 0.65 16.94 25.51
CA GLU A 23 0.79 15.54 25.13
C GLU A 23 1.82 15.33 23.99
N VAL A 24 2.53 16.40 23.58
CA VAL A 24 3.52 16.34 22.49
C VAL A 24 4.94 16.41 23.04
N LEU A 25 5.76 15.43 22.71
CA LEU A 25 7.22 15.48 22.90
C LEU A 25 7.87 15.99 21.61
N VAL A 26 8.64 17.05 21.68
CA VAL A 26 9.41 17.59 20.54
C VAL A 26 10.81 17.01 20.55
N VAL A 27 11.21 16.33 19.48
CA VAL A 27 12.54 15.72 19.34
C VAL A 27 13.31 16.43 18.25
N ALA A 28 14.44 17.04 18.61
CA ALA A 28 15.28 17.81 17.69
C ALA A 28 16.75 17.34 17.74
N ASN A 29 17.49 17.65 16.68
CA ASN A 29 18.90 17.30 16.57
C ASN A 29 19.79 18.47 17.05
N ALA A 30 20.47 18.28 18.17
CA ALA A 30 21.39 19.28 18.76
C ALA A 30 22.58 19.61 17.84
N ALA A 31 22.97 18.71 16.94
CA ALA A 31 24.07 18.94 16.01
C ALA A 31 23.66 19.82 14.78
N VAL A 32 22.37 20.10 14.62
CA VAL A 32 21.83 20.89 13.53
C VAL A 32 21.20 22.18 14.09
N PRO A 33 21.83 23.35 13.94
CA PRO A 33 21.33 24.61 14.53
C PRO A 33 19.89 24.95 14.14
N ASP A 34 19.50 24.71 12.88
CA ASP A 34 18.15 24.94 12.40
C ASP A 34 17.11 24.02 13.08
N SER A 35 17.50 22.79 13.44
CA SER A 35 16.65 21.87 14.17
C SER A 35 16.28 22.45 15.56
N VAL A 36 17.27 22.95 16.26
CA VAL A 36 17.07 23.58 17.57
C VAL A 36 16.21 24.84 17.46
N ALA A 37 16.50 25.69 16.48
CA ALA A 37 15.75 26.93 16.27
C ALA A 37 14.26 26.66 15.95
N ILE A 38 13.99 25.69 15.08
CA ILE A 38 12.63 25.28 14.71
C ILE A 38 11.91 24.69 15.94
N ALA A 39 12.56 23.79 16.70
CA ALA A 39 11.98 23.21 17.91
C ALA A 39 11.58 24.28 18.92
N GLN A 40 12.44 25.27 19.15
CA GLN A 40 12.16 26.40 20.05
C GLN A 40 11.02 27.29 19.53
N LEU A 41 11.01 27.59 18.22
CA LEU A 41 9.93 28.33 17.61
C LEU A 41 8.60 27.57 17.77
N TYR A 42 8.57 26.30 17.41
CA TYR A 42 7.39 25.46 17.51
C TYR A 42 6.84 25.38 18.94
N ALA A 43 7.72 25.11 19.90
CA ALA A 43 7.32 25.02 21.31
C ALA A 43 6.72 26.34 21.81
N ARG A 44 7.35 27.48 21.52
CA ARG A 44 6.80 28.80 21.91
C ARG A 44 5.45 29.07 21.24
N THR A 45 5.35 28.73 19.94
CA THR A 45 4.16 29.01 19.12
C THR A 45 2.95 28.17 19.57
N ARG A 46 3.20 26.91 19.97
CA ARG A 46 2.16 25.97 20.42
C ARG A 46 1.96 25.91 21.93
N GLY A 47 2.76 26.62 22.72
CA GLY A 47 2.69 26.57 24.17
C GLY A 47 3.15 25.22 24.75
N ILE A 48 4.12 24.58 24.12
CA ILE A 48 4.72 23.32 24.58
C ILE A 48 5.76 23.65 25.64
N ASP A 49 5.72 22.94 26.76
CA ASP A 49 6.66 23.16 27.89
C ASP A 49 8.08 22.77 27.48
N ALA A 50 9.06 23.52 28.02
CA ALA A 50 10.47 23.25 27.76
C ALA A 50 10.90 21.83 28.19
N ASN A 51 10.26 21.28 29.22
CA ASN A 51 10.48 19.89 29.65
C ASN A 51 10.05 18.83 28.60
N GLN A 52 9.26 19.22 27.64
CA GLN A 52 8.82 18.39 26.53
C GLN A 52 9.71 18.54 25.28
N ILE A 53 10.80 19.30 25.33
CA ILE A 53 11.78 19.40 24.27
C ILE A 53 12.96 18.49 24.59
N LEU A 54 13.23 17.53 23.69
CA LEU A 54 14.38 16.63 23.78
C LEU A 54 15.35 16.90 22.64
N LEU A 55 16.57 17.26 23.02
CA LEU A 55 17.67 17.46 22.07
C LEU A 55 18.53 16.20 22.03
N LEU A 56 18.55 15.52 20.88
CA LEU A 56 19.43 14.38 20.63
C LEU A 56 20.64 14.84 19.81
N LYS A 57 21.77 14.23 20.02
CA LYS A 57 22.98 14.50 19.22
C LYS A 57 23.09 13.40 18.17
N LEU A 58 22.59 13.69 16.97
CA LEU A 58 22.51 12.75 15.86
C LEU A 58 23.40 13.19 14.69
N SER A 59 23.70 12.28 13.77
CA SER A 59 24.25 12.68 12.47
C SER A 59 23.24 13.60 11.75
N GLY A 60 23.73 14.55 10.96
CA GLY A 60 22.85 15.45 10.19
C GLY A 60 22.25 14.82 8.92
N GLY A 61 22.43 13.52 8.71
CA GLY A 61 21.97 12.79 7.55
C GLY A 61 20.47 12.52 7.52
N THR A 62 20.04 11.87 6.44
CA THR A 62 18.66 11.43 6.23
C THR A 62 18.41 10.03 6.76
N ASP A 63 19.45 9.22 6.79
CA ASP A 63 19.45 7.80 7.16
C ASP A 63 20.17 7.57 8.49
N ILE A 64 19.71 6.57 9.22
CA ILE A 64 20.33 6.11 10.44
C ILE A 64 20.37 4.57 10.41
N SER A 65 21.47 3.97 10.90
CA SER A 65 21.54 2.52 11.06
C SER A 65 20.52 2.04 12.10
N ARG A 66 20.17 0.75 12.09
CA ARG A 66 19.28 0.17 13.11
C ARG A 66 19.90 0.30 14.50
N GLU A 67 21.16 0.00 14.64
CA GLU A 67 21.89 0.11 15.92
C GLU A 67 21.94 1.54 16.44
N ASP A 68 22.26 2.52 15.59
CA ASP A 68 22.26 3.93 15.98
C ASP A 68 20.86 4.43 16.31
N TYR A 69 19.84 3.97 15.59
CA TYR A 69 18.45 4.29 15.93
C TYR A 69 18.10 3.82 17.35
N GLU A 70 18.44 2.60 17.68
CA GLU A 70 18.17 2.04 19.01
C GLU A 70 18.93 2.79 20.10
N THR A 71 20.24 3.01 19.92
CA THR A 71 21.13 3.58 20.94
C THR A 71 21.08 5.09 21.02
N GLN A 72 20.88 5.82 19.90
CA GLN A 72 20.94 7.28 19.86
C GLN A 72 19.55 7.95 19.80
N VAL A 73 18.50 7.23 19.44
CA VAL A 73 17.15 7.77 19.33
C VAL A 73 16.18 7.09 20.29
N LEU A 74 15.97 5.79 20.16
CA LEU A 74 14.95 5.04 20.89
C LEU A 74 15.22 5.04 22.41
N ASP A 75 16.39 4.59 22.83
CA ASP A 75 16.77 4.50 24.25
C ASP A 75 16.86 5.87 24.92
N PRO A 76 17.46 6.91 24.31
CA PRO A 76 17.43 8.25 24.89
C PRO A 76 16.01 8.83 25.05
N ILE A 77 15.09 8.58 24.11
CA ILE A 77 13.70 9.03 24.24
C ILE A 77 13.01 8.29 25.40
N ARG A 78 13.12 6.96 25.47
CA ARG A 78 12.57 6.16 26.59
C ARG A 78 13.08 6.66 27.92
N LYS A 79 14.40 6.84 28.04
CA LYS A 79 15.05 7.37 29.25
C LYS A 79 14.54 8.76 29.63
N ALA A 80 14.41 9.66 28.64
CA ALA A 80 13.92 11.01 28.87
C ALA A 80 12.47 11.02 29.36
N LEU A 81 11.60 10.23 28.76
CA LEU A 81 10.20 10.11 29.17
C LEU A 81 10.11 9.67 30.63
N THR A 82 10.80 8.60 30.99
CA THR A 82 10.78 8.08 32.36
C THR A 82 11.40 9.06 33.36
N GLN A 83 12.57 9.63 33.07
CA GLN A 83 13.24 10.59 33.97
C GLN A 83 12.43 11.87 34.21
N ARG A 84 11.72 12.33 33.17
CA ARG A 84 10.87 13.52 33.20
C ARG A 84 9.45 13.24 33.67
N LYS A 85 9.09 11.96 33.94
CA LYS A 85 7.76 11.48 34.32
C LYS A 85 6.68 11.85 33.27
N LEU A 86 7.02 11.67 31.98
CA LEU A 86 6.18 12.00 30.85
C LEU A 86 5.56 10.76 30.20
N ASP A 87 5.89 9.53 30.63
CA ASP A 87 5.45 8.28 30.00
C ASP A 87 3.93 8.16 29.84
N SER A 88 3.17 8.60 30.83
CA SER A 88 1.70 8.55 30.80
C SER A 88 1.05 9.80 30.19
N GLN A 89 1.84 10.84 29.94
CA GLN A 89 1.34 12.12 29.43
C GLN A 89 1.48 12.22 27.91
N ILE A 90 2.62 11.76 27.37
CA ILE A 90 2.93 11.93 25.96
C ILE A 90 2.14 10.91 25.13
N ARG A 91 1.38 11.42 24.18
CA ARG A 91 0.63 10.65 23.16
C ARG A 91 1.19 10.83 21.75
N CYS A 92 2.00 11.89 21.54
CA CYS A 92 2.55 12.19 20.24
C CYS A 92 4.01 12.62 20.32
N ILE A 93 4.83 12.19 19.38
CA ILE A 93 6.19 12.68 19.17
C ILE A 93 6.18 13.56 17.90
N CYS A 94 6.75 14.76 18.01
CA CYS A 94 7.02 15.63 16.87
C CYS A 94 8.52 15.66 16.60
N THR A 95 8.96 15.00 15.54
CA THR A 95 10.35 15.05 15.07
C THR A 95 10.59 16.30 14.24
N ILE A 96 11.73 16.95 14.44
CA ILE A 96 12.06 18.24 13.83
C ILE A 96 13.10 18.05 12.71
N HIS A 97 13.05 18.91 11.70
CA HIS A 97 14.06 19.04 10.66
C HIS A 97 15.48 18.83 11.21
N GLY A 98 16.28 18.01 10.51
CA GLY A 98 17.62 17.63 10.99
C GLY A 98 17.68 16.31 11.77
N VAL A 99 16.54 15.77 12.24
CA VAL A 99 16.45 14.39 12.74
C VAL A 99 16.37 13.45 11.53
N PRO A 100 17.17 12.37 11.45
CA PRO A 100 17.04 11.37 10.38
C PRO A 100 15.60 10.91 10.22
N TYR A 101 15.21 10.53 9.01
CA TYR A 101 13.84 10.08 8.76
C TYR A 101 13.72 8.67 8.17
N ARG A 102 14.84 8.01 7.88
CA ARG A 102 14.88 6.61 7.45
C ARG A 102 15.74 5.79 8.40
N VAL A 103 15.21 4.68 8.87
CA VAL A 103 15.95 3.69 9.66
C VAL A 103 16.25 2.49 8.77
N ALA A 104 17.50 2.09 8.69
CA ALA A 104 17.91 0.93 7.90
C ALA A 104 17.25 -0.35 8.42
N SER A 105 16.99 -1.28 7.50
CA SER A 105 16.61 -2.64 7.86
C SER A 105 17.71 -3.29 8.71
N PRO A 106 17.39 -4.21 9.62
CA PRO A 106 18.39 -4.99 10.31
C PRO A 106 19.35 -5.66 9.32
N ALA A 107 20.65 -5.63 9.61
CA ALA A 107 21.64 -6.25 8.75
C ALA A 107 21.49 -7.79 8.74
N GLY A 108 21.68 -8.34 7.58
CA GLY A 108 21.72 -9.73 7.11
C GLY A 108 21.28 -10.86 8.03
N ASP A 109 20.48 -11.76 7.45
CA ASP A 109 20.30 -13.07 8.09
C ASP A 109 19.96 -14.17 7.07
N ALA A 110 19.83 -15.39 7.61
CA ALA A 110 19.52 -16.59 6.85
C ALA A 110 18.24 -16.48 6.00
N ASP A 111 17.27 -15.68 6.43
CA ASP A 111 16.00 -15.53 5.71
C ASP A 111 16.17 -14.77 4.38
N GLU A 112 17.07 -13.79 4.30
CA GLU A 112 17.35 -13.13 3.02
C GLU A 112 17.94 -14.10 2.01
N ALA A 113 18.85 -14.97 2.46
CA ALA A 113 19.44 -16.01 1.61
C ALA A 113 18.37 -17.02 1.18
N LEU A 114 17.48 -17.42 2.08
CA LEU A 114 16.36 -18.32 1.79
C LEU A 114 15.39 -17.71 0.77
N LEU A 115 15.02 -16.44 0.96
CA LEU A 115 14.13 -15.73 0.03
C LEU A 115 14.77 -15.56 -1.35
N LYS A 116 16.08 -15.30 -1.41
CA LYS A 116 16.82 -15.25 -2.70
C LYS A 116 16.86 -16.59 -3.39
N ALA A 117 17.09 -17.67 -2.64
CA ALA A 117 17.07 -19.03 -3.18
C ALA A 117 15.68 -19.38 -3.72
N ALA A 118 14.63 -19.16 -2.94
CA ALA A 118 13.25 -19.40 -3.36
C ALA A 118 12.88 -18.59 -4.61
N ARG A 119 13.31 -17.34 -4.72
CA ARG A 119 13.11 -16.52 -5.93
C ARG A 119 13.82 -17.13 -7.13
N THR A 120 15.05 -17.62 -6.95
CA THR A 120 15.81 -18.24 -8.03
C THR A 120 15.12 -19.51 -8.51
N ASP A 121 14.61 -20.32 -7.61
CA ASP A 121 13.90 -21.55 -7.93
C ASP A 121 12.58 -21.26 -8.65
N LEU A 122 11.79 -20.31 -8.18
CA LEU A 122 10.57 -19.87 -8.87
C LEU A 122 10.87 -19.33 -10.27
N THR A 123 11.96 -18.59 -10.44
CA THR A 123 12.39 -18.10 -11.76
C THR A 123 12.74 -19.24 -12.70
N ARG A 124 13.41 -20.29 -12.21
CA ARG A 124 13.71 -21.49 -12.99
C ARG A 124 12.45 -22.24 -13.41
N MET A 125 11.53 -22.46 -12.47
CA MET A 125 10.25 -23.11 -12.73
C MET A 125 9.46 -22.37 -13.79
N HIS A 126 9.41 -21.07 -13.67
CA HIS A 126 8.77 -20.15 -14.59
C HIS A 126 9.36 -20.24 -16.00
N TYR A 127 10.70 -20.27 -16.10
CA TYR A 127 11.40 -20.44 -17.38
C TYR A 127 11.08 -21.76 -18.05
N GLN A 128 11.09 -22.84 -17.31
CA GLN A 128 10.73 -24.16 -17.83
C GLN A 128 9.31 -24.18 -18.38
N LEU A 129 8.38 -23.57 -17.64
CA LEU A 129 6.99 -23.48 -18.07
C LEU A 129 6.83 -22.72 -19.39
N VAL A 130 7.59 -21.64 -19.58
CA VAL A 130 7.58 -20.87 -20.83
C VAL A 130 8.11 -21.69 -22.00
N ILE A 131 9.16 -22.52 -21.77
CA ILE A 131 9.68 -23.42 -22.79
C ILE A 131 8.64 -24.45 -23.17
N ASP A 132 7.99 -25.09 -22.20
CA ASP A 132 6.97 -26.10 -22.41
C ASP A 132 5.77 -25.52 -23.16
N TYR A 133 5.42 -24.28 -22.84
CA TYR A 133 4.35 -23.56 -23.51
C TYR A 133 4.70 -23.18 -24.96
N LYS A 134 5.96 -22.82 -25.25
CA LYS A 134 6.43 -22.62 -26.64
C LYS A 134 6.37 -23.90 -27.46
N LEU A 135 6.67 -25.03 -26.85
CA LEU A 135 6.55 -26.35 -27.48
C LEU A 135 5.08 -26.66 -27.81
N LEU A 136 4.15 -26.40 -26.89
CA LEU A 136 2.70 -26.53 -27.15
C LEU A 136 2.23 -25.60 -28.26
N GLY A 137 2.73 -24.37 -28.33
CA GLY A 137 2.46 -23.44 -29.43
C GLY A 137 2.97 -23.94 -30.77
N THR A 138 4.01 -24.78 -30.80
CA THR A 138 4.53 -25.46 -31.99
C THR A 138 3.56 -26.56 -32.43
N VAL A 139 3.06 -27.36 -31.50
CA VAL A 139 2.04 -28.38 -31.76
C VAL A 139 0.72 -27.75 -32.26
N ALA A 140 0.32 -26.60 -31.70
CA ALA A 140 -0.88 -25.89 -32.14
C ALA A 140 -0.79 -25.36 -33.58
N ARG A 141 0.41 -25.15 -34.12
CA ARG A 141 0.60 -24.77 -35.53
C ARG A 141 0.19 -25.87 -36.50
N ASP A 142 0.30 -27.11 -36.08
CA ASP A 142 0.00 -28.30 -36.90
C ASP A 142 -1.48 -28.74 -36.79
N PHE A 143 -2.29 -27.91 -36.15
CA PHE A 143 -3.72 -28.14 -36.05
C PHE A 143 -4.42 -28.00 -37.44
N PRO A 144 -5.32 -28.91 -37.87
CA PRO A 144 -5.98 -29.95 -37.08
C PRO A 144 -5.31 -31.35 -37.07
N GLY A 145 -4.03 -31.44 -36.79
CA GLY A 145 -3.29 -32.70 -36.66
C GLY A 145 -3.81 -33.62 -35.54
N PRO A 146 -3.37 -34.88 -35.54
CA PRO A 146 -3.70 -35.78 -34.45
C PRO A 146 -3.17 -35.21 -33.13
N ARG A 147 -3.98 -35.30 -32.10
CA ARG A 147 -3.64 -34.91 -30.75
C ARG A 147 -2.39 -35.67 -30.31
N THR A 148 -1.28 -35.03 -30.20
CA THR A 148 -0.19 -35.58 -29.42
C THR A 148 -0.59 -35.39 -27.95
N THR A 149 -0.76 -36.48 -27.26
CA THR A 149 -1.05 -36.56 -25.80
C THR A 149 0.11 -36.08 -24.95
N GLY A 150 0.91 -35.18 -25.47
CA GLY A 150 2.17 -34.67 -24.91
C GLY A 150 2.07 -33.76 -23.72
N LEU A 151 0.97 -33.80 -22.98
CA LEU A 151 0.93 -33.28 -21.58
C LEU A 151 1.45 -34.29 -20.57
N GLU A 152 1.81 -35.49 -21.02
CA GLU A 152 2.73 -36.36 -20.27
C GLU A 152 4.14 -35.76 -20.39
N PRO A 153 4.80 -35.61 -19.51
CA PRO A 153 4.87 -35.36 -18.10
C PRO A 153 5.53 -34.02 -17.83
N LEU A 154 4.79 -33.02 -17.54
CA LEU A 154 5.35 -31.80 -16.95
C LEU A 154 6.27 -32.14 -15.78
N GLY A 155 5.96 -33.18 -15.00
CA GLY A 155 6.80 -33.66 -13.91
C GLY A 155 8.16 -34.21 -14.30
N SER A 156 8.35 -34.80 -15.49
CA SER A 156 9.66 -35.33 -15.92
C SER A 156 10.56 -34.26 -16.55
N LEU A 157 10.00 -33.20 -17.11
CA LEU A 157 10.76 -32.06 -17.66
C LEU A 157 11.37 -31.22 -16.53
N PHE A 158 10.74 -31.15 -15.37
CA PHE A 158 11.27 -30.44 -14.18
C PHE A 158 12.51 -31.09 -13.59
N ALA A 159 12.68 -32.40 -13.75
CA ALA A 159 13.85 -33.11 -13.25
C ALA A 159 15.13 -32.92 -14.08
N ALA A 160 15.02 -32.43 -15.32
CA ALA A 160 16.10 -32.51 -16.29
C ALA A 160 16.98 -31.28 -16.44
N SER A 161 16.62 -30.09 -15.96
CA SER A 161 17.47 -28.90 -16.13
C SER A 161 17.63 -28.08 -14.87
N MET A 162 18.67 -28.36 -14.14
CA MET A 162 19.17 -27.62 -12.97
C MET A 162 20.06 -26.42 -13.33
N GLU A 163 20.24 -26.09 -14.60
CA GLU A 163 21.05 -24.94 -15.00
C GLU A 163 20.25 -23.65 -15.07
N ALA A 164 20.82 -22.59 -14.52
CA ALA A 164 20.25 -21.26 -14.63
C ALA A 164 20.20 -20.83 -16.12
N PRO A 165 19.12 -20.20 -16.58
CA PRO A 165 19.00 -19.77 -17.96
C PRO A 165 20.10 -18.78 -18.31
N LYS A 166 20.77 -19.01 -19.44
CA LYS A 166 21.87 -18.17 -19.96
C LYS A 166 21.36 -16.90 -20.66
N GLU A 167 20.07 -16.86 -20.99
CA GLU A 167 19.43 -15.74 -21.66
C GLU A 167 18.38 -15.09 -20.77
N PRO A 168 18.12 -13.75 -20.91
CA PRO A 168 17.05 -13.10 -20.18
C PRO A 168 15.71 -13.73 -20.53
N LEU A 169 14.91 -14.01 -19.52
CA LEU A 169 13.56 -14.55 -19.68
C LEU A 169 12.70 -13.61 -20.53
N PRO A 170 12.00 -14.10 -21.57
CA PRO A 170 11.01 -13.31 -22.26
C PRO A 170 9.93 -12.90 -21.24
N LYS A 171 9.41 -11.68 -21.37
CA LYS A 171 8.27 -11.26 -20.55
C LYS A 171 7.11 -12.22 -20.84
N ILE A 172 6.62 -12.87 -19.81
CA ILE A 172 5.57 -13.90 -19.92
C ILE A 172 4.30 -13.34 -20.49
N SER A 173 3.94 -12.11 -20.13
CA SER A 173 2.83 -11.40 -20.76
C SER A 173 2.93 -11.35 -22.29
N ALA A 174 4.15 -11.25 -22.84
CA ALA A 174 4.35 -11.28 -24.29
C ALA A 174 4.13 -12.70 -24.86
N VAL A 175 4.65 -13.73 -24.19
CA VAL A 175 4.46 -15.13 -24.60
C VAL A 175 2.98 -15.52 -24.53
N ILE A 176 2.29 -15.15 -23.45
CA ILE A 176 0.84 -15.34 -23.30
C ILE A 176 0.09 -14.61 -24.41
N GLY A 177 0.46 -13.36 -24.70
CA GLY A 177 -0.13 -12.58 -25.79
C GLY A 177 0.04 -13.25 -27.15
N ASP A 178 1.20 -13.81 -27.42
CA ASP A 178 1.48 -14.46 -28.70
C ASP A 178 0.70 -15.78 -28.86
N ILE A 179 0.51 -16.52 -27.77
CA ILE A 179 -0.28 -17.74 -27.84
C ILE A 179 -1.77 -17.46 -27.95
N ARG A 180 -2.28 -16.44 -27.25
CA ARG A 180 -3.66 -15.97 -27.47
C ARG A 180 -3.89 -15.55 -28.92
N LYS A 181 -2.94 -14.85 -29.54
CA LYS A 181 -3.00 -14.51 -30.96
C LYS A 181 -3.01 -15.77 -31.87
N LEU A 182 -2.16 -16.77 -31.54
CA LEU A 182 -2.11 -18.01 -32.26
C LEU A 182 -3.44 -18.77 -32.17
N LEU A 183 -4.03 -18.89 -31.00
CA LEU A 183 -5.35 -19.52 -30.80
C LEU A 183 -6.46 -18.77 -31.53
N ALA A 184 -6.45 -17.42 -31.48
CA ALA A 184 -7.42 -16.61 -32.23
C ALA A 184 -7.25 -16.76 -33.75
N ALA A 185 -6.01 -16.83 -34.25
CA ALA A 185 -5.75 -17.09 -35.68
C ALA A 185 -6.27 -18.46 -36.08
N LYS A 186 -6.05 -19.51 -35.28
CA LYS A 186 -6.60 -20.85 -35.53
C LYS A 186 -8.12 -20.87 -35.50
N GLN A 187 -8.75 -20.12 -34.63
CA GLN A 187 -10.21 -19.96 -34.63
C GLN A 187 -10.73 -19.31 -35.93
N GLY A 188 -9.98 -18.33 -36.46
CA GLY A 188 -10.28 -17.71 -37.75
C GLY A 188 -10.10 -18.68 -38.95
N GLU A 189 -9.13 -19.61 -38.87
CA GLU A 189 -8.94 -20.65 -39.87
C GLU A 189 -10.09 -21.68 -39.88
N LEU A 190 -10.63 -22.00 -38.71
CA LEU A 190 -11.77 -22.93 -38.59
C LEU A 190 -13.01 -22.45 -39.35
N ALA A 191 -13.23 -21.15 -39.40
CA ALA A 191 -14.36 -20.57 -40.14
C ALA A 191 -14.26 -20.79 -41.68
N LYS A 192 -13.06 -21.13 -42.18
CA LYS A 192 -12.78 -21.35 -43.60
C LYS A 192 -12.93 -22.82 -44.05
N ILE A 193 -13.13 -23.74 -43.11
CA ILE A 193 -13.31 -25.15 -43.39
C ILE A 193 -14.71 -25.34 -44.00
N ALA A 194 -14.75 -25.76 -45.25
CA ALA A 194 -16.01 -25.91 -46.03
C ALA A 194 -16.85 -27.13 -45.60
N ASP A 195 -16.18 -28.18 -45.08
CA ASP A 195 -16.86 -29.38 -44.58
C ASP A 195 -17.33 -29.17 -43.15
N ALA A 196 -18.63 -29.25 -42.92
CA ALA A 196 -19.27 -28.95 -41.64
C ALA A 196 -18.86 -29.92 -40.51
N ASP A 197 -18.63 -31.20 -40.82
CA ASP A 197 -18.24 -32.19 -39.82
C ASP A 197 -16.77 -32.06 -39.44
N HIS A 198 -15.90 -31.77 -40.41
CA HIS A 198 -14.52 -31.39 -40.18
C HIS A 198 -14.41 -30.09 -39.35
N GLN A 199 -15.20 -29.08 -39.69
CA GLN A 199 -15.25 -27.83 -38.97
C GLN A 199 -15.65 -28.04 -37.50
N LYS A 200 -16.69 -28.83 -37.26
CA LYS A 200 -17.19 -29.15 -35.92
C LYS A 200 -16.17 -29.95 -35.10
N THR A 201 -15.48 -30.88 -35.75
CA THR A 201 -14.40 -31.67 -35.10
C THR A 201 -13.20 -30.80 -34.73
N ALA A 202 -12.76 -29.93 -35.63
CA ALA A 202 -11.67 -29.02 -35.43
C ALA A 202 -12.01 -27.96 -34.35
N GLN A 203 -13.25 -27.47 -34.29
CA GLN A 203 -13.74 -26.61 -33.20
C GLN A 203 -13.67 -27.29 -31.83
N ARG A 204 -14.10 -28.58 -31.75
CA ARG A 204 -14.02 -29.37 -30.53
C ARG A 204 -12.58 -29.57 -30.07
N GLN A 205 -11.66 -29.83 -30.98
CA GLN A 205 -10.23 -30.00 -30.69
C GLN A 205 -9.59 -28.68 -30.20
N LEU A 206 -9.88 -27.57 -30.88
CA LEU A 206 -9.38 -26.25 -30.45
C LEU A 206 -9.93 -25.88 -29.10
N MET A 207 -11.22 -26.15 -28.85
CA MET A 207 -11.84 -25.93 -27.55
C MET A 207 -11.22 -26.81 -26.46
N ALA A 208 -10.91 -28.07 -26.75
CA ALA A 208 -10.21 -28.95 -25.81
C ALA A 208 -8.81 -28.43 -25.47
N MET A 209 -8.06 -27.92 -26.45
CA MET A 209 -6.76 -27.29 -26.24
C MET A 209 -6.86 -26.04 -25.38
N HIS A 210 -7.83 -25.17 -25.63
CA HIS A 210 -8.11 -24.02 -24.78
C HIS A 210 -8.38 -24.44 -23.33
N MET A 211 -9.17 -25.48 -23.17
CA MET A 211 -9.55 -25.99 -21.84
C MET A 211 -8.40 -26.62 -21.08
N GLU A 212 -7.50 -27.32 -21.76
CA GLU A 212 -6.29 -27.89 -21.17
C GLU A 212 -5.28 -26.81 -20.78
N LEU A 213 -5.18 -25.74 -21.57
CA LEU A 213 -4.25 -24.64 -21.31
C LEU A 213 -4.74 -23.68 -20.22
N GLU A 214 -6.04 -23.50 -20.07
CA GLU A 214 -6.62 -22.47 -19.23
C GLU A 214 -7.46 -22.98 -18.04
N GLY A 215 -7.42 -24.28 -17.67
CA GLY A 215 -8.31 -24.85 -16.66
C GLY A 215 -7.74 -24.93 -15.24
N PRO A 216 -8.59 -24.74 -14.19
CA PRO A 216 -8.16 -24.79 -12.80
C PRO A 216 -7.59 -26.14 -12.38
N GLN A 217 -8.02 -27.24 -12.98
CA GLN A 217 -7.47 -28.56 -12.68
C GLN A 217 -6.00 -28.67 -13.12
N GLY A 218 -5.69 -28.15 -14.32
CA GLY A 218 -4.30 -28.11 -14.80
C GLY A 218 -3.38 -27.30 -13.90
N LEU A 219 -3.87 -26.20 -13.33
CA LEU A 219 -3.13 -25.40 -12.34
C LEU A 219 -2.89 -26.19 -11.05
N ILE A 220 -3.91 -26.89 -10.53
CA ILE A 220 -3.79 -27.72 -9.31
C ILE A 220 -2.79 -28.85 -9.54
N ASP A 221 -2.91 -29.55 -10.68
CA ASP A 221 -2.04 -30.67 -11.01
C ASP A 221 -0.60 -30.20 -11.20
N TYR A 222 -0.40 -29.02 -11.81
CA TYR A 222 0.90 -28.40 -11.94
C TYR A 222 1.52 -28.03 -10.60
N ILE A 223 0.78 -27.38 -9.71
CA ILE A 223 1.25 -27.00 -8.35
C ILE A 223 1.67 -28.25 -7.57
N ARG A 224 0.89 -29.34 -7.66
CA ARG A 224 1.20 -30.61 -7.03
C ARG A 224 2.45 -31.26 -7.61
N ALA A 225 2.62 -31.24 -8.91
CA ALA A 225 3.81 -31.77 -9.59
C ALA A 225 5.08 -31.00 -9.22
N CYS A 226 4.99 -29.69 -9.04
CA CYS A 226 6.13 -28.85 -8.64
C CYS A 226 6.54 -29.03 -7.17
N ASN A 227 5.66 -29.58 -6.32
CA ASN A 227 5.87 -29.71 -4.87
C ASN A 227 5.53 -31.14 -4.39
N PRO A 228 6.27 -32.16 -4.81
CA PRO A 228 5.94 -33.55 -4.48
C PRO A 228 6.02 -33.87 -2.98
N GLU A 229 6.82 -33.11 -2.21
CA GLU A 229 7.02 -33.33 -0.76
C GLU A 229 6.17 -32.43 0.14
N GLY A 230 5.45 -31.48 -0.42
CA GLY A 230 4.63 -30.54 0.34
C GLY A 230 3.93 -29.55 -0.58
N ALA A 231 2.86 -29.99 -1.22
CA ALA A 231 2.08 -29.11 -2.06
C ALA A 231 1.60 -27.90 -1.23
N PRO A 232 1.76 -26.66 -1.76
CA PRO A 232 1.14 -25.50 -1.15
C PRO A 232 -0.37 -25.75 -0.99
N ASP A 233 -0.97 -25.09 -0.02
CA ASP A 233 -2.40 -25.25 0.26
C ASP A 233 -3.22 -24.85 -0.97
N THR A 234 -3.79 -25.85 -1.63
CA THR A 234 -4.66 -25.69 -2.79
C THR A 234 -6.14 -25.63 -2.42
N GLN A 235 -6.47 -25.63 -1.10
CA GLN A 235 -7.86 -25.75 -0.63
C GLN A 235 -8.74 -24.62 -1.13
N ASP A 236 -8.25 -23.40 -1.17
CA ASP A 236 -9.01 -22.25 -1.69
C ASP A 236 -9.29 -22.38 -3.19
N LEU A 237 -8.31 -22.84 -3.96
CA LEU A 237 -8.46 -23.07 -5.40
C LEU A 237 -9.41 -24.24 -5.67
N GLU A 238 -9.29 -25.32 -4.91
CA GLU A 238 -10.21 -26.48 -4.95
C GLU A 238 -11.62 -26.09 -4.53
N LYS A 239 -11.77 -25.20 -3.55
CA LYS A 239 -13.07 -24.64 -3.15
C LYS A 239 -13.69 -23.81 -4.28
N GLN A 240 -12.92 -22.90 -4.87
CA GLN A 240 -13.39 -22.11 -6.01
C GLN A 240 -13.85 -23.00 -7.17
N LEU A 241 -13.10 -24.08 -7.45
CA LEU A 241 -13.47 -25.07 -8.47
C LEU A 241 -14.77 -25.79 -8.11
N ARG A 242 -14.95 -26.20 -6.85
CA ARG A 242 -16.20 -26.82 -6.37
C ARG A 242 -17.38 -25.86 -6.45
N ASP A 243 -17.22 -24.63 -5.99
CA ASP A 243 -18.27 -23.61 -5.96
C ASP A 243 -18.70 -23.24 -7.40
N ALA A 244 -17.74 -23.09 -8.30
CA ALA A 244 -17.98 -22.85 -9.71
C ALA A 244 -18.66 -24.07 -10.37
N SER A 245 -18.27 -25.29 -10.02
CA SER A 245 -18.91 -26.51 -10.50
C SER A 245 -20.36 -26.63 -10.00
N GLN A 246 -20.63 -26.28 -8.76
CA GLN A 246 -21.99 -26.27 -8.20
C GLN A 246 -22.87 -25.20 -8.83
N ALA A 247 -22.33 -23.99 -9.06
CA ALA A 247 -23.04 -22.92 -9.76
C ALA A 247 -23.41 -23.32 -11.20
N LEU A 248 -22.50 -23.99 -11.89
CA LEU A 248 -22.76 -24.55 -13.21
C LEU A 248 -23.85 -25.62 -13.18
N LEU A 249 -23.76 -26.57 -12.24
CA LEU A 249 -24.78 -27.61 -12.06
C LEU A 249 -26.17 -27.02 -11.71
N ALA A 250 -26.20 -25.93 -10.93
CA ALA A 250 -27.44 -25.20 -10.62
C ALA A 250 -28.03 -24.52 -11.85
N ALA A 251 -27.20 -23.86 -12.66
CA ALA A 251 -27.61 -23.25 -13.94
C ALA A 251 -28.12 -24.29 -14.95
N GLN A 252 -27.59 -25.51 -14.89
CA GLN A 252 -27.95 -26.63 -15.80
C GLN A 252 -29.31 -27.25 -15.50
N ARG A 253 -29.77 -27.21 -14.24
CA ARG A 253 -31.13 -27.68 -13.91
C ARG A 253 -32.22 -26.87 -14.60
N GLN A 254 -31.87 -25.80 -15.30
CA GLN A 254 -32.75 -24.94 -16.06
C GLN A 254 -32.77 -25.20 -17.59
N LYS A 255 -32.52 -26.43 -18.08
CA LYS A 255 -32.76 -26.88 -19.45
C LYS A 255 -31.65 -26.70 -20.50
N LEU A 256 -30.40 -26.95 -20.16
CA LEU A 256 -29.37 -27.16 -21.19
C LEU A 256 -29.31 -28.64 -21.61
N SER A 257 -29.02 -28.92 -22.90
CA SER A 257 -28.87 -30.29 -23.34
C SER A 257 -27.67 -30.99 -22.68
N PRO A 258 -27.67 -32.32 -22.51
CA PRO A 258 -26.56 -33.07 -21.94
C PRO A 258 -25.20 -32.80 -22.63
N GLU A 259 -25.22 -32.49 -23.91
CA GLU A 259 -24.01 -32.16 -24.71
C GLU A 259 -23.46 -30.79 -24.37
N THR A 260 -24.31 -29.77 -24.25
CA THR A 260 -23.94 -28.43 -23.80
C THR A 260 -23.44 -28.47 -22.36
N LEU A 261 -23.99 -29.39 -21.56
CA LEU A 261 -23.62 -29.68 -20.20
C LEU A 261 -22.19 -30.23 -20.09
N THR A 262 -21.92 -31.27 -20.87
CA THR A 262 -20.60 -31.92 -20.94
C THR A 262 -19.55 -30.95 -21.46
N ALA A 263 -19.90 -30.15 -22.48
CA ALA A 263 -19.01 -29.11 -23.00
C ALA A 263 -18.74 -28.00 -21.97
N ALA A 264 -19.75 -27.58 -21.23
CA ALA A 264 -19.60 -26.56 -20.17
C ALA A 264 -18.82 -27.09 -18.95
N MET A 265 -19.01 -28.35 -18.57
CA MET A 265 -18.21 -28.99 -17.49
C MET A 265 -16.76 -29.21 -17.95
N ALA A 266 -16.55 -29.56 -19.19
CA ALA A 266 -15.22 -29.65 -19.76
C ALA A 266 -14.58 -28.26 -19.89
N ALA A 267 -15.33 -27.22 -20.25
CA ALA A 267 -14.87 -25.84 -20.27
C ALA A 267 -14.44 -25.36 -18.89
N MET A 268 -15.16 -25.73 -17.83
CA MET A 268 -14.76 -25.38 -16.45
C MET A 268 -13.53 -26.11 -15.95
N ARG A 269 -13.31 -27.34 -16.34
CA ARG A 269 -12.08 -28.06 -16.00
C ARG A 269 -10.86 -27.49 -16.71
N GLY A 270 -11.10 -26.73 -17.76
CA GLY A 270 -10.13 -26.20 -18.67
C GLY A 270 -9.69 -24.73 -18.49
N THR A 271 -10.31 -23.90 -17.65
CA THR A 271 -10.12 -22.45 -17.72
C THR A 271 -8.89 -21.83 -17.04
N SER A 272 -7.98 -22.59 -16.46
CA SER A 272 -6.74 -22.03 -15.90
C SER A 272 -5.47 -22.84 -16.15
N GLY A 273 -5.53 -24.02 -16.70
CA GLY A 273 -4.43 -24.91 -17.03
C GLY A 273 -3.01 -24.35 -16.96
N LEU A 274 -2.26 -24.49 -17.98
CA LEU A 274 -0.88 -24.03 -18.07
C LEU A 274 -0.78 -22.49 -18.01
N MET A 275 -1.76 -21.77 -18.55
CA MET A 275 -1.85 -20.30 -18.47
C MET A 275 -2.07 -19.83 -17.03
N GLY A 276 -2.96 -20.50 -16.30
CA GLY A 276 -3.19 -20.23 -14.89
C GLY A 276 -1.96 -20.54 -14.04
N ALA A 277 -1.24 -21.62 -14.33
CA ALA A 277 0.00 -21.97 -13.68
C ALA A 277 1.09 -20.91 -13.90
N ILE A 278 1.25 -20.43 -15.14
CA ILE A 278 2.18 -19.34 -15.47
C ILE A 278 1.81 -18.07 -14.70
N SER A 279 0.54 -17.66 -14.74
CA SER A 279 0.06 -16.47 -14.06
C SER A 279 0.22 -16.57 -12.54
N TYR A 280 0.02 -17.75 -11.97
CA TYR A 280 0.23 -18.01 -10.54
C TYR A 280 1.71 -17.90 -10.15
N LEU A 281 2.62 -18.50 -10.92
CA LEU A 281 4.06 -18.40 -10.69
C LEU A 281 4.59 -16.98 -10.87
N GLU A 282 4.07 -16.24 -11.86
CA GLU A 282 4.35 -14.82 -12.04
C GLU A 282 3.94 -14.04 -10.79
N THR A 283 2.73 -14.27 -10.30
CA THR A 283 2.23 -13.66 -9.06
C THR A 283 3.09 -14.02 -7.83
N LEU A 284 3.51 -15.28 -7.71
CA LEU A 284 4.39 -15.71 -6.62
C LEU A 284 5.77 -15.07 -6.73
N THR A 285 6.34 -15.01 -7.93
CA THR A 285 7.65 -14.39 -8.20
C THR A 285 7.61 -12.89 -7.89
N ASP A 286 6.52 -12.22 -8.26
CA ASP A 286 6.31 -10.80 -7.95
C ASP A 286 6.16 -10.58 -6.45
N ARG A 287 5.35 -11.39 -5.76
CA ARG A 287 5.19 -11.33 -4.30
C ARG A 287 6.51 -11.57 -3.59
N LEU A 288 7.28 -12.57 -4.01
CA LEU A 288 8.58 -12.85 -3.42
C LEU A 288 9.58 -11.73 -3.69
N SER A 289 9.54 -11.13 -4.88
CA SER A 289 10.34 -9.96 -5.23
C SER A 289 9.97 -8.75 -4.37
N GLN A 290 8.67 -8.52 -4.15
CA GLN A 290 8.18 -7.50 -3.22
C GLN A 290 8.64 -7.78 -1.79
N MET A 291 8.54 -9.03 -1.32
CA MET A 291 9.03 -9.42 0.00
C MET A 291 10.54 -9.15 0.15
N LEU A 292 11.35 -9.45 -0.87
CA LEU A 292 12.78 -9.15 -0.86
C LEU A 292 13.07 -7.64 -0.82
N VAL A 293 12.29 -6.84 -1.55
CA VAL A 293 12.36 -5.37 -1.48
C VAL A 293 11.97 -4.90 -0.08
N MET A 294 10.87 -5.41 0.48
CA MET A 294 10.43 -5.10 1.84
C MET A 294 11.46 -5.51 2.88
N TYR A 295 12.08 -6.65 2.70
CA TYR A 295 13.11 -7.19 3.60
C TYR A 295 14.36 -6.30 3.67
N LYS A 296 14.71 -5.65 2.56
CA LYS A 296 15.85 -4.72 2.45
C LYS A 296 15.49 -3.29 2.76
N SER A 297 14.23 -2.95 2.65
CA SER A 297 13.76 -1.60 2.90
C SER A 297 13.75 -1.33 4.39
N GLY A 298 14.35 -0.25 4.79
CA GLY A 298 14.16 0.30 6.11
C GLY A 298 12.75 0.85 6.29
N ALA A 299 12.49 1.42 7.45
CA ALA A 299 11.24 2.09 7.77
C ALA A 299 11.44 3.61 7.88
N ALA A 300 10.36 4.38 7.80
CA ALA A 300 10.37 5.75 8.28
C ALA A 300 10.64 5.76 9.78
N LEU A 301 11.57 6.58 10.22
CA LEU A 301 11.92 6.71 11.64
C LEU A 301 10.68 7.05 12.48
N ASP A 302 9.80 7.87 11.95
CA ASP A 302 8.57 8.27 12.63
C ASP A 302 7.63 7.06 12.82
N SER A 303 7.57 6.18 11.85
CA SER A 303 6.76 4.96 11.91
C SER A 303 7.33 3.93 12.91
N GLU A 304 8.64 3.88 13.06
CA GLU A 304 9.32 3.09 14.11
C GLU A 304 9.08 3.66 15.50
N LEU A 305 9.20 4.97 15.66
CA LEU A 305 8.97 5.65 16.93
C LEU A 305 7.55 5.48 17.47
N ALA A 306 6.58 5.21 16.61
CA ALA A 306 5.22 4.89 17.07
C ALA A 306 5.18 3.68 17.99
N LEU A 307 6.08 2.73 17.79
CA LEU A 307 6.22 1.51 18.58
C LEU A 307 7.25 1.66 19.72
N LEU A 308 7.53 2.87 20.16
CA LEU A 308 8.54 3.20 21.18
C LEU A 308 8.47 2.30 22.44
N HIS A 309 7.28 1.98 22.90
CA HIS A 309 7.05 1.17 24.11
C HIS A 309 6.99 -0.34 23.83
N TRP A 310 6.95 -0.74 22.57
CA TRP A 310 6.91 -2.13 22.19
C TRP A 310 8.28 -2.79 22.35
N LYS A 311 8.31 -3.95 23.02
CA LYS A 311 9.55 -4.70 23.25
C LYS A 311 9.87 -5.62 22.09
N GLU A 312 8.84 -6.19 21.49
CA GLU A 312 8.97 -7.18 20.43
C GLU A 312 7.96 -6.88 19.32
N TYR A 313 8.45 -6.74 18.12
CA TYR A 313 7.66 -6.67 16.87
C TYR A 313 8.56 -7.01 15.68
N SER A 314 7.96 -7.35 14.54
CA SER A 314 8.74 -7.62 13.33
C SER A 314 9.41 -6.34 12.85
N LEU A 315 10.72 -6.36 12.75
CA LEU A 315 11.54 -5.26 12.20
C LEU A 315 11.60 -5.30 10.67
N ARG A 316 10.88 -6.23 10.05
CA ARG A 316 10.92 -6.47 8.62
C ARG A 316 9.51 -6.55 8.06
N GLY A 317 9.24 -5.62 7.16
CA GLY A 317 7.91 -5.46 6.60
C GLY A 317 6.94 -4.72 7.53
N PRO A 318 5.76 -4.39 7.01
CA PRO A 318 4.79 -3.56 7.71
C PRO A 318 4.18 -4.29 8.92
N ALA A 319 4.25 -3.68 10.09
CA ALA A 319 3.46 -4.07 11.25
C ALA A 319 2.05 -3.44 11.15
N LYS A 320 1.01 -4.13 11.63
CA LYS A 320 -0.31 -3.51 11.73
C LYS A 320 -0.26 -2.34 12.71
N ASN A 321 -0.83 -1.21 12.33
CA ASN A 321 -0.92 -0.06 13.22
C ASN A 321 -2.01 -0.30 14.29
N PRO A 322 -1.65 -0.37 15.59
CA PRO A 322 -2.62 -0.58 16.65
C PRO A 322 -3.63 0.56 16.83
N LEU A 323 -3.28 1.77 16.38
CA LEU A 323 -4.17 2.95 16.45
C LEU A 323 -5.16 3.03 15.29
N ASN A 324 -4.96 2.22 14.24
CA ASN A 324 -5.89 2.21 13.12
C ASN A 324 -7.25 1.65 13.54
N TRP A 325 -8.32 2.33 13.19
CA TRP A 325 -9.68 2.01 13.60
C TRP A 325 -10.20 0.64 13.14
N GLN A 326 -9.63 0.10 12.06
CA GLN A 326 -9.97 -1.21 11.52
C GLN A 326 -9.09 -2.35 12.07
N THR A 327 -8.03 -2.01 12.80
CA THR A 327 -7.12 -3.03 13.32
C THR A 327 -7.84 -3.86 14.41
N LYS A 328 -8.13 -5.10 14.06
CA LYS A 328 -8.60 -6.10 15.02
C LYS A 328 -7.40 -6.79 15.64
N LEU A 329 -7.29 -6.69 16.94
CA LEU A 329 -6.26 -7.36 17.71
C LEU A 329 -6.78 -8.71 18.21
N PRO A 330 -5.90 -9.74 18.33
CA PRO A 330 -6.31 -11.01 18.89
C PRO A 330 -6.92 -10.83 20.29
N ALA A 331 -7.96 -11.59 20.59
CA ALA A 331 -8.57 -11.56 21.91
C ALA A 331 -7.50 -11.89 22.99
N GLY A 332 -7.39 -11.03 23.99
CA GLY A 332 -6.38 -11.18 25.06
C GLY A 332 -4.97 -10.65 24.71
N ALA A 333 -4.76 -10.06 23.56
CA ALA A 333 -3.50 -9.40 23.25
C ALA A 333 -3.26 -8.24 24.23
N LYS A 334 -2.14 -8.29 24.93
CA LYS A 334 -1.69 -7.20 25.79
C LYS A 334 -1.04 -6.15 24.88
N LEU A 335 -1.68 -5.00 24.74
CA LEU A 335 -1.15 -3.90 23.97
C LEU A 335 -0.17 -3.08 24.80
N GLU A 336 1.02 -2.92 24.28
CA GLU A 336 1.89 -1.84 24.72
C GLU A 336 1.37 -0.51 24.15
N PRO A 337 1.55 0.61 24.85
CA PRO A 337 1.15 1.92 24.34
C PRO A 337 1.79 2.20 22.99
N THR A 338 0.99 2.68 22.05
CA THR A 338 1.43 3.11 20.72
C THR A 338 1.29 4.62 20.62
N LEU A 339 2.35 5.29 20.20
CA LEU A 339 2.37 6.75 20.09
C LEU A 339 2.03 7.20 18.66
N MET A 340 1.40 8.34 18.55
CA MET A 340 1.35 9.07 17.30
C MET A 340 2.71 9.70 17.03
N VAL A 341 3.12 9.82 15.78
CA VAL A 341 4.33 10.54 15.39
C VAL A 341 4.03 11.41 14.17
N SER A 342 4.57 12.60 14.18
CA SER A 342 4.49 13.54 13.07
C SER A 342 5.81 14.26 12.91
N ARG A 343 6.05 14.86 11.74
CA ARG A 343 7.32 15.48 11.43
C ARG A 343 7.15 16.91 10.93
N LEU A 344 7.88 17.82 11.53
CA LEU A 344 8.08 19.19 11.01
C LEU A 344 9.41 19.25 10.26
N ASP A 345 9.35 18.91 8.96
CA ASP A 345 10.51 18.82 8.09
C ASP A 345 10.17 19.27 6.67
N GLY A 346 11.19 19.48 5.84
CA GLY A 346 11.01 19.94 4.47
C GLY A 346 12.31 20.44 3.84
N PRO A 347 12.23 21.09 2.66
CA PRO A 347 13.41 21.53 1.92
C PRO A 347 14.35 22.49 2.65
N GLY A 348 13.87 23.13 3.71
CA GLY A 348 14.69 24.00 4.54
C GLY A 348 13.89 24.70 5.64
N LYS A 349 14.60 25.33 6.57
CA LYS A 349 14.05 25.99 7.75
C LYS A 349 12.86 26.89 7.45
N VAL A 350 12.97 27.77 6.46
CA VAL A 350 11.91 28.76 6.11
C VAL A 350 10.62 28.04 5.71
N ASN A 351 10.72 26.91 5.04
CA ASN A 351 9.56 26.12 4.62
C ASN A 351 8.85 25.50 5.84
N VAL A 352 9.64 24.99 6.80
CA VAL A 352 9.10 24.39 8.03
C VAL A 352 8.48 25.47 8.95
N GLU A 353 9.12 26.61 9.10
CA GLU A 353 8.57 27.76 9.85
C GLU A 353 7.25 28.22 9.23
N ARG A 354 7.15 28.24 7.89
CA ARG A 354 5.92 28.55 7.19
C ARG A 354 4.82 27.51 7.44
N MET A 355 5.15 26.21 7.46
CA MET A 355 4.18 25.15 7.83
C MET A 355 3.56 25.42 9.19
N ILE A 356 4.39 25.75 10.21
CA ILE A 356 3.93 26.04 11.57
C ILE A 356 2.97 27.25 11.57
N VAL A 357 3.37 28.34 10.94
CA VAL A 357 2.56 29.57 10.89
C VAL A 357 1.28 29.35 10.11
N ALA A 358 1.35 28.67 8.96
CA ALA A 358 0.18 28.39 8.10
C ALA A 358 -0.84 27.51 8.83
N SER A 359 -0.40 26.51 9.59
CA SER A 359 -1.28 25.67 10.41
C SER A 359 -2.04 26.51 11.44
N MET A 360 -1.37 27.41 12.15
CA MET A 360 -2.02 28.26 13.15
C MET A 360 -3.00 29.27 12.53
N VAL A 361 -2.60 29.88 11.42
CA VAL A 361 -3.47 30.83 10.71
C VAL A 361 -4.74 30.13 10.23
N ALA A 362 -4.62 28.93 9.70
CA ALA A 362 -5.78 28.14 9.25
C ALA A 362 -6.67 27.70 10.41
N GLU A 363 -6.12 27.33 11.56
CA GLU A 363 -6.90 27.02 12.76
C GLU A 363 -7.74 28.21 13.27
N LEU A 364 -7.16 29.41 13.20
CA LEU A 364 -7.86 30.63 13.63
C LEU A 364 -8.95 31.07 12.65
N LYS A 365 -8.69 30.97 11.35
CA LYS A 365 -9.60 31.46 10.29
C LYS A 365 -10.54 30.40 9.77
N GLY A 366 -10.22 29.12 9.96
CA GLY A 366 -10.81 27.98 9.26
C GLY A 366 -10.22 27.82 7.85
N LEU A 367 -9.83 26.60 7.50
CA LEU A 367 -9.41 26.29 6.14
C LEU A 367 -10.61 26.35 5.20
N THR A 368 -10.47 27.11 4.12
CA THR A 368 -11.48 27.24 3.06
C THR A 368 -10.83 27.04 1.69
N GLY A 369 -11.62 26.74 0.69
CA GLY A 369 -11.19 26.55 -0.70
C GLY A 369 -11.72 25.25 -1.30
N ASN A 370 -11.17 24.87 -2.44
CA ASN A 370 -11.58 23.72 -3.21
C ASN A 370 -10.88 22.43 -2.74
N CYS A 371 -11.55 21.29 -2.90
CA CYS A 371 -10.96 19.95 -2.78
C CYS A 371 -10.75 19.36 -4.17
N TYR A 372 -9.51 19.13 -4.52
CA TYR A 372 -9.11 18.50 -5.79
C TYR A 372 -8.81 17.03 -5.58
N ILE A 373 -9.45 16.18 -6.38
CA ILE A 373 -9.30 14.73 -6.34
C ILE A 373 -8.96 14.24 -7.74
N ASP A 374 -7.80 13.59 -7.89
CA ASP A 374 -7.33 13.02 -9.15
C ASP A 374 -7.39 11.48 -9.06
N SER A 375 -8.40 10.88 -9.66
CA SER A 375 -8.60 9.43 -9.62
C SER A 375 -7.89 8.69 -10.77
N GLY A 376 -7.39 9.40 -11.77
CA GLY A 376 -6.69 8.82 -12.89
C GLY A 376 -7.54 8.09 -13.93
N GLY A 377 -8.77 7.73 -13.61
CA GLY A 377 -9.75 7.13 -14.52
C GLY A 377 -9.43 5.68 -14.95
N PRO A 378 -10.39 5.01 -15.60
CA PRO A 378 -10.30 3.58 -15.93
C PRO A 378 -9.18 3.25 -16.93
N ASP A 379 -8.82 4.16 -17.81
CA ASP A 379 -7.80 3.91 -18.85
C ASP A 379 -6.37 3.89 -18.31
N ARG A 380 -6.15 4.41 -17.11
CA ARG A 380 -4.84 4.42 -16.44
C ARG A 380 -4.58 3.14 -15.66
N VAL A 381 -5.59 2.35 -15.44
CA VAL A 381 -5.57 1.33 -14.39
C VAL A 381 -5.59 -0.06 -14.97
N ALA A 382 -4.39 -0.63 -15.16
CA ALA A 382 -4.23 -2.02 -15.58
C ALA A 382 -4.27 -3.05 -14.42
N LEU A 383 -4.28 -2.63 -13.15
CA LEU A 383 -4.20 -3.51 -11.98
C LEU A 383 -5.40 -3.33 -11.06
N GLN A 384 -5.99 -4.43 -10.61
CA GLN A 384 -7.16 -4.46 -9.71
C GLN A 384 -6.99 -3.59 -8.46
N VAL A 385 -5.82 -3.60 -7.82
CA VAL A 385 -5.52 -2.81 -6.62
C VAL A 385 -5.65 -1.30 -6.86
N ARG A 386 -5.28 -0.84 -8.04
CA ARG A 386 -5.43 0.57 -8.44
C ARG A 386 -6.90 0.93 -8.63
N THR A 387 -7.67 0.06 -9.27
CA THR A 387 -9.12 0.25 -9.43
C THR A 387 -9.84 0.39 -8.10
N GLU A 388 -9.45 -0.38 -7.10
CA GLU A 388 -10.01 -0.29 -5.74
C GLU A 388 -9.67 1.06 -5.08
N TYR A 389 -8.45 1.57 -5.25
CA TYR A 389 -8.08 2.88 -4.70
C TYR A 389 -8.78 4.03 -5.44
N ASP A 390 -8.93 3.95 -6.74
CA ASP A 390 -9.74 4.90 -7.53
C ASP A 390 -11.20 4.94 -7.09
N ALA A 391 -11.77 3.79 -6.76
CA ALA A 391 -13.11 3.71 -6.20
C ALA A 391 -13.22 4.47 -4.86
N LYS A 392 -12.17 4.44 -4.03
CA LYS A 392 -12.10 5.19 -2.76
C LYS A 392 -11.98 6.70 -3.00
N LEU A 393 -11.22 7.12 -4.01
CA LEU A 393 -11.14 8.53 -4.42
C LEU A 393 -12.50 9.04 -4.92
N THR A 394 -13.18 8.26 -5.73
CA THR A 394 -14.53 8.58 -6.22
C THR A 394 -15.55 8.59 -5.08
N ALA A 395 -15.44 7.64 -4.14
CA ALA A 395 -16.29 7.61 -2.95
C ALA A 395 -16.07 8.84 -2.06
N LEU A 396 -14.83 9.31 -1.90
CA LEU A 396 -14.53 10.56 -1.22
C LEU A 396 -15.22 11.74 -1.89
N ALA A 397 -15.11 11.86 -3.21
CA ALA A 397 -15.75 12.95 -3.95
C ALA A 397 -17.27 12.96 -3.73
N THR A 398 -17.91 11.80 -3.88
CA THR A 398 -19.35 11.62 -3.65
C THR A 398 -19.74 11.98 -2.22
N PHE A 399 -18.98 11.48 -1.23
CA PHE A 399 -19.25 11.79 0.18
C PHE A 399 -19.17 13.28 0.48
N LEU A 400 -18.13 13.96 0.01
CA LEU A 400 -17.94 15.39 0.26
C LEU A 400 -18.99 16.25 -0.43
N GLN A 401 -19.42 15.88 -1.63
CA GLN A 401 -20.52 16.56 -2.33
C GLN A 401 -21.84 16.45 -1.57
N GLN A 402 -22.07 15.33 -0.88
CA GLN A 402 -23.31 15.10 -0.12
C GLN A 402 -23.29 15.69 1.30
N HIS A 403 -22.12 15.73 1.94
CA HIS A 403 -22.00 15.99 3.38
C HIS A 403 -21.15 17.20 3.75
N SER A 404 -20.64 17.96 2.78
CA SER A 404 -19.85 19.17 3.02
C SER A 404 -20.29 20.33 2.12
N LYS A 405 -19.80 21.54 2.42
CA LYS A 405 -19.98 22.73 1.59
C LYS A 405 -18.74 23.01 0.71
N VAL A 406 -17.73 22.18 0.81
CA VAL A 406 -16.49 22.34 0.05
C VAL A 406 -16.77 22.03 -1.42
N LYS A 407 -16.30 22.90 -2.31
CA LYS A 407 -16.37 22.62 -3.74
C LYS A 407 -15.40 21.50 -4.09
N VAL A 408 -15.93 20.39 -4.58
CA VAL A 408 -15.16 19.20 -4.99
C VAL A 408 -14.95 19.20 -6.49
N VAL A 409 -13.71 19.06 -6.91
CA VAL A 409 -13.31 18.90 -8.31
C VAL A 409 -12.70 17.50 -8.44
N LEU A 410 -13.47 16.56 -9.00
CA LEU A 410 -13.03 15.21 -9.32
C LEU A 410 -12.55 15.17 -10.77
N ASP A 411 -11.28 14.81 -10.96
CA ASP A 411 -10.71 14.50 -12.28
C ASP A 411 -10.62 12.98 -12.47
N THR A 412 -11.27 12.49 -13.50
CA THR A 412 -11.26 11.07 -13.91
C THR A 412 -10.55 10.86 -15.25
N ARG A 413 -9.90 11.91 -15.78
CA ARG A 413 -9.14 11.81 -17.01
C ARG A 413 -7.84 11.00 -16.78
N PRO A 414 -7.29 10.38 -17.81
CA PRO A 414 -6.02 9.64 -17.69
C PRO A 414 -4.80 10.57 -17.51
N THR A 415 -4.95 11.88 -17.63
CA THR A 415 -3.91 12.89 -17.41
C THR A 415 -4.08 13.52 -16.04
N LEU A 416 -2.97 13.90 -15.39
CA LEU A 416 -2.99 14.71 -14.17
C LEU A 416 -3.51 16.12 -14.43
N PHE A 417 -3.87 16.83 -13.35
CA PHE A 417 -4.15 18.26 -13.41
C PHE A 417 -3.00 19.02 -14.08
N GLU A 418 -3.34 19.87 -15.02
CA GLU A 418 -2.36 20.69 -15.72
C GLU A 418 -1.82 21.81 -14.82
N LYS A 419 -0.64 22.33 -15.18
CA LYS A 419 -0.06 23.49 -14.49
C LYS A 419 -1.07 24.63 -14.34
N ASP A 420 -1.12 25.25 -13.16
CA ASP A 420 -1.99 26.39 -12.81
C ASP A 420 -3.51 26.12 -12.93
N SER A 421 -3.96 24.88 -13.11
CA SER A 421 -5.36 24.54 -13.34
C SER A 421 -6.22 24.43 -12.05
N CYS A 422 -5.59 24.43 -10.87
CA CYS A 422 -6.26 24.22 -9.60
C CYS A 422 -6.19 25.47 -8.70
N PRO A 423 -6.99 26.53 -8.97
CA PRO A 423 -7.03 27.71 -8.12
C PRO A 423 -7.73 27.42 -6.78
N ASP A 424 -7.40 28.21 -5.76
CA ASP A 424 -8.05 28.17 -4.45
C ASP A 424 -8.01 26.78 -3.80
N ALA A 425 -6.86 26.11 -3.87
CA ALA A 425 -6.68 24.73 -3.41
C ALA A 425 -6.52 24.66 -1.88
N ALA A 426 -7.49 24.05 -1.20
CA ALA A 426 -7.45 23.77 0.23
C ALA A 426 -7.06 22.31 0.51
N LEU A 427 -7.61 21.39 -0.26
CA LEU A 427 -7.42 19.96 -0.11
C LEU A 427 -7.04 19.32 -1.46
N TYR A 428 -6.13 18.35 -1.41
CA TYR A 428 -5.76 17.55 -2.56
C TYR A 428 -5.49 16.10 -2.17
N VAL A 429 -5.96 15.19 -2.97
CA VAL A 429 -5.50 13.80 -3.00
C VAL A 429 -5.62 13.26 -4.42
N GLY A 430 -4.56 12.59 -4.87
CA GLY A 430 -4.59 12.02 -6.22
C GLY A 430 -3.33 11.25 -6.53
N TRP A 431 -3.27 10.74 -7.75
CA TRP A 431 -2.20 9.96 -8.33
C TRP A 431 -2.29 9.99 -9.87
N TYR A 432 -1.35 9.72 -10.69
CA TYR A 432 -0.06 9.12 -10.43
C TYR A 432 1.00 9.84 -11.26
N SER A 433 1.97 10.47 -10.64
CA SER A 433 3.18 10.98 -11.29
C SER A 433 4.36 10.79 -10.34
N LEU A 434 5.08 9.67 -10.53
CA LEU A 434 6.16 9.25 -9.65
C LEU A 434 7.30 10.26 -9.66
N GLN A 435 7.61 10.82 -8.47
CA GLN A 435 8.72 11.75 -8.24
C GLN A 435 8.77 12.96 -9.21
N LYS A 436 7.61 13.37 -9.72
CA LYS A 436 7.50 14.46 -10.67
C LYS A 436 6.32 15.36 -10.34
N TYR A 437 6.53 16.30 -9.45
CA TYR A 437 5.53 17.29 -9.06
C TYR A 437 5.04 18.10 -10.26
N ILE A 438 3.74 18.35 -10.29
CA ILE A 438 3.11 19.25 -11.26
C ILE A 438 2.59 20.47 -10.50
N ASP A 439 3.05 21.65 -10.86
CA ASP A 439 2.65 22.92 -10.25
C ASP A 439 1.26 23.34 -10.73
N ALA A 440 0.27 22.51 -10.40
CA ALA A 440 -1.12 22.71 -10.79
C ALA A 440 -1.88 23.65 -9.84
N PHE A 441 -1.43 23.77 -8.58
CA PHE A 441 -2.22 24.28 -7.48
C PHE A 441 -1.82 25.70 -7.06
N LYS A 442 -2.84 26.53 -6.82
CA LYS A 442 -2.69 27.77 -6.03
C LYS A 442 -3.16 27.46 -4.61
N TRP A 443 -2.22 27.08 -3.75
CA TRP A 443 -2.48 26.63 -2.40
C TRP A 443 -2.95 27.74 -1.48
N ASN A 444 -4.01 27.47 -0.75
CA ASN A 444 -4.48 28.32 0.35
C ASN A 444 -3.61 28.12 1.60
N THR A 445 -3.52 29.16 2.43
CA THR A 445 -2.81 29.06 3.70
C THR A 445 -3.43 27.95 4.56
N GLY A 446 -2.60 26.97 4.94
CA GLY A 446 -3.07 25.81 5.70
C GLY A 446 -3.51 24.61 4.85
N ALA A 447 -3.34 24.65 3.54
CA ALA A 447 -3.72 23.55 2.66
C ALA A 447 -3.12 22.21 3.10
N VAL A 448 -3.90 21.14 2.90
CA VAL A 448 -3.54 19.76 3.18
C VAL A 448 -3.67 18.95 1.90
N GLY A 449 -2.61 18.23 1.56
CA GLY A 449 -2.67 17.38 0.36
C GLY A 449 -1.59 16.32 0.35
N TRP A 450 -1.84 15.22 -0.35
CA TRP A 450 -0.82 14.24 -0.67
C TRP A 450 -1.01 13.63 -2.04
N HIS A 451 0.10 13.20 -2.61
CA HIS A 451 0.12 12.46 -3.86
C HIS A 451 0.46 11.00 -3.60
N VAL A 452 -0.35 10.10 -4.13
CA VAL A 452 -0.21 8.66 -3.93
C VAL A 452 0.80 8.12 -4.93
N ALA A 453 2.04 8.08 -4.52
CA ALA A 453 3.14 7.48 -5.26
C ALA A 453 4.27 7.09 -4.29
N SER A 454 5.11 6.16 -4.72
CA SER A 454 6.27 5.71 -3.96
C SER A 454 7.38 6.75 -3.96
N TRP A 455 8.26 6.72 -2.97
CA TRP A 455 9.48 7.57 -2.90
C TRP A 455 9.25 9.09 -2.89
N GLU A 456 8.08 9.57 -2.54
CA GLU A 456 7.74 11.00 -2.59
C GLU A 456 8.30 11.84 -1.42
N ALA A 457 9.04 11.20 -0.50
CA ALA A 457 9.70 11.87 0.60
C ALA A 457 11.13 11.34 0.85
N VAL A 458 11.78 10.78 -0.17
CA VAL A 458 13.15 10.23 -0.07
C VAL A 458 14.18 11.35 -0.02
N HIS A 459 14.02 12.39 -0.82
CA HIS A 459 14.93 13.53 -0.92
C HIS A 459 14.29 14.81 -0.34
N LEU A 460 13.67 14.66 0.85
CA LEU A 460 12.87 15.70 1.50
C LEU A 460 13.63 17.04 1.67
N ARG A 461 14.95 16.98 1.87
CA ARG A 461 15.81 18.15 2.12
C ARG A 461 16.66 18.56 0.93
N ASP A 462 16.55 17.85 -0.19
CA ASP A 462 17.27 18.20 -1.42
C ASP A 462 16.58 19.39 -2.11
N PRO A 463 17.29 20.52 -2.35
CA PRO A 463 16.70 21.66 -3.03
C PRO A 463 16.42 21.41 -4.52
N GLN A 464 16.98 20.36 -5.12
CA GLN A 464 16.79 20.02 -6.54
C GLN A 464 15.69 18.98 -6.78
N THR A 465 15.15 18.38 -5.71
CA THR A 465 14.14 17.33 -5.84
C THR A 465 12.86 17.83 -6.52
N GLN A 466 12.22 16.93 -7.28
CA GLN A 466 10.89 17.13 -7.86
C GLN A 466 9.82 16.24 -7.19
N GLU A 467 10.17 15.57 -6.10
CA GLU A 467 9.25 14.74 -5.31
C GLU A 467 8.09 15.59 -4.76
N TRP A 468 6.92 14.97 -4.67
CA TRP A 468 5.70 15.71 -4.31
C TRP A 468 5.72 16.30 -2.90
N CYS A 469 6.18 15.57 -1.88
CA CYS A 469 6.18 16.10 -0.52
C CYS A 469 7.03 17.37 -0.36
N PRO A 470 8.32 17.39 -0.72
CA PRO A 470 9.12 18.61 -0.60
C PRO A 470 8.62 19.73 -1.51
N MET A 471 8.12 19.40 -2.70
CA MET A 471 7.59 20.42 -3.63
C MET A 471 6.29 21.04 -3.12
N MET A 472 5.34 20.24 -2.60
CA MET A 472 4.12 20.77 -1.98
C MET A 472 4.43 21.66 -0.78
N ILE A 473 5.36 21.25 0.10
CA ILE A 473 5.80 22.07 1.24
C ILE A 473 6.45 23.38 0.72
N ARG A 474 7.27 23.31 -0.32
CA ARG A 474 7.86 24.49 -0.95
C ARG A 474 6.81 25.43 -1.55
N SER A 475 5.73 24.87 -2.11
CA SER A 475 4.62 25.63 -2.69
C SER A 475 3.62 26.15 -1.65
N GLY A 476 3.74 25.80 -0.36
CA GLY A 476 2.95 26.40 0.72
C GLY A 476 1.95 25.48 1.41
N VAL A 477 1.93 24.19 1.08
CA VAL A 477 1.13 23.20 1.80
C VAL A 477 1.60 23.10 3.25
N ALA A 478 0.65 23.08 4.19
CA ALA A 478 0.94 22.98 5.63
C ALA A 478 1.07 21.53 6.11
N ALA A 479 0.47 20.58 5.39
CA ALA A 479 0.52 19.18 5.75
C ALA A 479 0.47 18.26 4.51
N THR A 480 1.33 17.25 4.50
CA THR A 480 1.38 16.22 3.46
C THR A 480 1.75 14.85 4.02
N ILE A 481 1.44 13.81 3.29
CA ILE A 481 1.77 12.42 3.62
C ILE A 481 2.64 11.86 2.50
N GLY A 482 3.70 11.16 2.84
CA GLY A 482 4.58 10.56 1.86
C GLY A 482 5.37 9.36 2.34
N ALA A 483 5.97 8.67 1.37
CA ALA A 483 6.74 7.48 1.60
C ALA A 483 8.24 7.73 1.45
N VAL A 484 9.04 7.13 2.32
CA VAL A 484 10.52 7.19 2.27
C VAL A 484 11.14 6.11 1.39
N ALA A 485 10.32 5.21 0.84
CA ALA A 485 10.70 4.15 -0.10
C ALA A 485 9.45 3.65 -0.85
N GLU A 486 9.41 2.36 -1.28
CA GLU A 486 8.24 1.69 -1.86
C GLU A 486 7.31 1.15 -0.79
N PRO A 487 6.22 1.86 -0.40
CA PRO A 487 5.39 1.49 0.74
C PRO A 487 4.32 0.45 0.38
N LEU A 488 4.09 0.20 -0.89
CA LEU A 488 2.89 -0.41 -1.47
C LEU A 488 1.63 0.48 -1.30
N LEU A 489 0.71 0.39 -2.24
CA LEU A 489 -0.51 1.20 -2.23
C LEU A 489 -1.35 1.02 -0.95
N ALA A 490 -1.39 -0.20 -0.43
CA ALA A 490 -2.11 -0.54 0.80
C ALA A 490 -1.57 0.13 2.07
N ALA A 491 -0.44 0.83 2.01
CA ALA A 491 0.12 1.53 3.17
C ALA A 491 -0.38 2.97 3.32
N PHE A 492 -1.00 3.52 2.28
CA PHE A 492 -1.57 4.87 2.35
C PHE A 492 -2.86 4.87 3.17
N PRO A 493 -3.13 5.96 3.92
CA PRO A 493 -4.44 6.17 4.51
C PRO A 493 -5.53 6.16 3.43
N GLU A 494 -6.67 5.60 3.74
CA GLU A 494 -7.81 5.66 2.82
C GLU A 494 -8.35 7.09 2.74
N PRO A 495 -8.41 7.70 1.54
CA PRO A 495 -8.77 9.11 1.40
C PRO A 495 -10.21 9.38 1.85
N ASN A 496 -11.12 8.43 1.62
CA ASN A 496 -12.52 8.50 2.03
C ASN A 496 -12.74 8.29 3.55
N GLU A 497 -11.69 8.02 4.30
CA GLU A 497 -11.70 7.96 5.76
C GLU A 497 -10.96 9.16 6.36
N PHE A 498 -9.72 9.39 5.93
CA PHE A 498 -8.85 10.45 6.46
C PHE A 498 -9.46 11.85 6.25
N MET A 499 -9.85 12.21 5.02
CA MET A 499 -10.36 13.55 4.71
C MET A 499 -11.67 13.85 5.45
N PRO A 500 -12.70 12.99 5.42
CA PRO A 500 -13.92 13.23 6.19
C PRO A 500 -13.70 13.36 7.69
N LEU A 501 -12.81 12.53 8.27
CA LEU A 501 -12.48 12.60 9.69
C LEU A 501 -11.84 13.95 10.05
N LEU A 502 -10.85 14.39 9.26
CA LEU A 502 -10.19 15.69 9.43
C LEU A 502 -11.18 16.86 9.32
N MET A 503 -12.11 16.77 8.35
CA MET A 503 -13.11 17.82 8.08
C MET A 503 -14.21 17.92 9.14
N THR A 504 -14.24 17.01 10.13
CA THR A 504 -15.10 17.18 11.31
C THR A 504 -14.64 18.32 12.21
N GLY A 505 -13.38 18.73 12.14
CA GLY A 505 -12.80 19.73 13.04
C GLY A 505 -12.70 19.29 14.50
N LYS A 506 -12.89 17.99 14.80
CA LYS A 506 -12.84 17.43 16.15
C LYS A 506 -11.47 16.92 16.53
N TYR A 507 -10.69 16.50 15.55
CA TYR A 507 -9.41 15.80 15.71
C TYR A 507 -8.29 16.55 15.02
N THR A 508 -7.09 16.42 15.55
CA THR A 508 -5.89 16.95 14.90
C THR A 508 -5.49 16.07 13.71
N ILE A 509 -4.66 16.59 12.83
CA ILE A 509 -4.18 15.85 11.66
C ILE A 509 -3.40 14.60 12.06
N ALA A 510 -2.64 14.62 13.17
CA ALA A 510 -1.95 13.45 13.67
C ALA A 510 -2.91 12.36 14.11
N GLU A 511 -4.00 12.72 14.82
CA GLU A 511 -5.03 11.75 15.21
C GLU A 511 -5.72 11.16 13.98
N CYS A 512 -6.06 11.97 12.98
CA CYS A 512 -6.65 11.49 11.74
C CYS A 512 -5.70 10.55 10.98
N TYR A 513 -4.42 10.89 10.89
CA TYR A 513 -3.43 10.06 10.21
C TYR A 513 -3.25 8.71 10.90
N TRP A 514 -2.99 8.70 12.20
CA TRP A 514 -2.77 7.45 12.93
C TRP A 514 -4.03 6.59 13.06
N ARG A 515 -5.20 7.21 13.00
CA ARG A 515 -6.47 6.50 12.97
C ARG A 515 -6.74 5.79 11.65
N THR A 516 -6.14 6.24 10.55
CA THR A 516 -6.42 5.74 9.19
C THR A 516 -5.23 5.11 8.49
N VAL A 517 -3.98 5.43 8.89
CA VAL A 517 -2.82 4.74 8.31
C VAL A 517 -2.79 3.28 8.77
N PRO A 518 -2.68 2.30 7.83
CA PRO A 518 -2.84 0.89 8.19
C PRO A 518 -1.61 0.26 8.87
N HIS A 519 -0.42 0.85 8.71
CA HIS A 519 0.83 0.23 9.14
C HIS A 519 1.69 1.12 10.02
N SER A 520 2.35 0.51 11.01
CA SER A 520 3.49 1.01 11.78
C SER A 520 4.75 0.27 11.38
N SER A 521 5.93 0.72 11.82
CA SER A 521 7.23 0.14 11.43
C SER A 521 7.33 -0.04 9.91
N TRP A 522 6.89 0.97 9.16
CA TRP A 522 6.84 0.96 7.72
C TRP A 522 7.27 2.31 7.14
N GLN A 523 7.07 2.50 5.86
CA GLN A 523 7.73 3.56 5.08
C GLN A 523 6.96 4.88 4.99
N MET A 524 5.79 4.96 5.63
CA MET A 524 4.93 6.14 5.57
C MET A 524 5.23 7.13 6.69
N MET A 525 5.15 8.43 6.40
CA MET A 525 5.24 9.49 7.40
C MET A 525 4.27 10.63 7.14
N LEU A 526 3.89 11.31 8.23
CA LEU A 526 3.09 12.53 8.22
C LEU A 526 4.02 13.74 8.38
N LEU A 527 4.06 14.60 7.39
CA LEU A 527 4.77 15.87 7.38
C LEU A 527 3.81 16.99 7.74
N ALA A 528 3.67 17.28 9.01
CA ALA A 528 2.73 18.26 9.54
C ALA A 528 3.05 18.66 10.98
N ASP A 529 2.50 19.78 11.42
CA ASP A 529 2.32 20.08 12.83
C ASP A 529 1.29 19.10 13.44
N PRO A 530 1.65 18.24 14.42
CA PRO A 530 0.73 17.24 14.94
C PRO A 530 -0.53 17.82 15.58
N LEU A 531 -0.49 19.04 16.06
CA LEU A 531 -1.62 19.74 16.68
C LEU A 531 -2.53 20.42 15.65
N TYR A 532 -2.17 20.41 14.38
CA TYR A 532 -2.91 21.08 13.35
C TYR A 532 -4.31 20.51 13.17
N ASN A 533 -5.31 21.38 13.30
CA ASN A 533 -6.72 21.07 13.05
C ASN A 533 -7.33 22.13 12.13
N PRO A 534 -7.26 21.94 10.81
CA PRO A 534 -7.65 22.95 9.81
C PRO A 534 -9.12 23.34 9.84
N PHE A 535 -9.98 22.46 10.35
CA PHE A 535 -11.43 22.65 10.37
C PHE A 535 -11.99 22.93 11.77
N LYS A 536 -11.13 23.21 12.75
CA LYS A 536 -11.53 23.47 14.15
C LYS A 536 -12.60 24.56 14.28
N THR A 537 -12.43 25.66 13.55
CA THR A 537 -13.35 26.81 13.58
C THR A 537 -14.39 26.78 12.46
N ASN A 538 -14.19 25.94 11.44
CA ASN A 538 -15.08 25.82 10.28
C ASN A 538 -15.30 24.34 9.91
N PRO A 539 -15.94 23.52 10.77
CA PRO A 539 -16.22 22.11 10.47
C PRO A 539 -17.08 21.97 9.22
N GLN A 540 -16.71 21.04 8.34
CA GLN A 540 -17.42 20.81 7.09
C GLN A 540 -18.20 19.49 7.08
N VAL A 541 -17.83 18.52 7.92
CA VAL A 541 -18.46 17.20 8.02
C VAL A 541 -18.96 16.97 9.44
N GLN A 542 -20.14 16.37 9.57
CA GLN A 542 -20.69 15.98 10.88
C GLN A 542 -20.23 14.56 11.24
N VAL A 543 -19.83 14.32 12.49
CA VAL A 543 -19.36 13.02 12.98
C VAL A 543 -20.36 11.88 12.69
N LYS A 544 -21.66 12.14 12.80
CA LYS A 544 -22.71 11.15 12.51
C LYS A 544 -22.73 10.64 11.07
N ASN A 545 -22.08 11.34 10.14
CA ASN A 545 -22.00 10.96 8.73
C ASN A 545 -20.78 10.07 8.44
N LEU A 546 -19.88 9.92 9.41
CA LEU A 546 -18.72 9.04 9.27
C LEU A 546 -19.12 7.57 9.43
N PRO A 547 -18.33 6.64 8.87
CA PRO A 547 -18.48 5.22 9.18
C PRO A 547 -18.46 4.97 10.69
N PRO A 548 -19.33 4.07 11.22
CA PRO A 548 -19.34 3.73 12.65
C PRO A 548 -17.97 3.22 13.11
N GLY A 549 -17.43 3.81 14.19
CA GLY A 549 -16.15 3.46 14.77
C GLY A 549 -14.93 4.18 14.15
N LEU A 550 -15.10 4.93 13.07
CA LEU A 550 -13.98 5.72 12.50
C LEU A 550 -13.63 6.89 13.44
N ALA A 551 -14.60 7.62 13.91
CA ALA A 551 -14.36 8.60 14.97
C ALA A 551 -13.98 7.90 16.26
N PRO A 552 -12.91 8.36 16.97
CA PRO A 552 -12.52 7.84 18.27
C PRO A 552 -13.62 7.88 19.31
#